data_32c960371afd556ac60d6ce3b65a4a0a
#
_entry.id   32c960371afd556ac60d6ce3b65a4a0a
#
_cell.length_a   1.000
_cell.length_b   1.000
_cell.length_c   1.000
_cell.angle_alpha   90.00
_cell.angle_beta   90.00
_cell.angle_gamma   90.00
#
_symmetry.space_group_name_H-M   'P 1'
#
loop_
_entity.id
_entity.type
_entity.pdbx_description
1 polymer ?
#
loop_
_entity_poly.entity_id
_entity_poly.type
_entity_poly.pdbx_seq_one_letter_code
_entity_poly.pdbx_strand_id
1 'polypeptide(L)'
;ESIEKQLHQGKALTPAEQNRLIVIQKVYEQQKYMYDNHTHSVPDRIVSLSQPWVRPIVRGKAGKPVEFGAKLDISVVDGFTRLGYLSFDAYNEAGTLRQTIEKYRERTGHYPARVLADKIYRNRDNLNFCKEHGIRLSGPALGRPKKDDQPDRKQNYIDECERVEVERRFSLAKRKCNLGMITAKLTDTAFHCIAMSIVVLNLRKLVLSLTAFLKQHFLYFGFFEFSFIQ
;
A
#
# COMPACT_ATOMS: atom_id res chain seq x y z
N GLU A 1 -3.79 -24.48 -30.25
CA GLU A 1 -4.10 -25.65 -31.13
C GLU A 1 -5.33 -26.45 -30.66
N SER A 2 -5.45 -26.89 -29.42
CA SER A 2 -6.61 -27.69 -28.96
C SER A 2 -7.93 -26.89 -28.95
N ILE A 3 -7.90 -25.63 -28.53
CA ILE A 3 -9.04 -24.71 -28.51
C ILE A 3 -9.43 -24.31 -29.93
N GLU A 4 -8.49 -24.00 -30.78
CA GLU A 4 -8.70 -23.67 -32.18
C GLU A 4 -9.33 -24.87 -32.93
N LYS A 5 -8.86 -26.09 -32.63
CA LYS A 5 -9.44 -27.33 -33.20
C LYS A 5 -10.90 -27.53 -32.79
N GLN A 6 -11.28 -27.21 -31.55
CA GLN A 6 -12.66 -27.24 -31.07
C GLN A 6 -13.52 -26.15 -31.70
N LEU A 7 -13.01 -24.96 -31.94
CA LEU A 7 -13.66 -23.86 -32.66
C LEU A 7 -13.95 -24.24 -34.11
N HIS A 8 -12.98 -24.86 -34.79
CA HIS A 8 -13.18 -25.38 -36.14
C HIS A 8 -14.23 -26.52 -36.24
N GLN A 9 -14.50 -27.18 -35.11
CA GLN A 9 -15.58 -28.19 -35.01
C GLN A 9 -16.95 -27.56 -34.69
N GLY A 10 -17.10 -26.23 -34.73
CA GLY A 10 -18.38 -25.54 -34.58
C GLY A 10 -18.85 -25.36 -33.13
N LYS A 11 -17.99 -25.56 -32.13
CA LYS A 11 -18.32 -25.32 -30.73
C LYS A 11 -18.32 -23.80 -30.44
N ALA A 12 -19.48 -23.25 -30.07
CA ALA A 12 -19.60 -21.88 -29.62
C ALA A 12 -18.99 -21.70 -28.22
N LEU A 13 -18.11 -20.70 -28.06
CA LEU A 13 -17.56 -20.31 -26.75
C LEU A 13 -18.54 -19.38 -26.02
N THR A 14 -18.63 -19.54 -24.73
CA THR A 14 -19.29 -18.57 -23.86
C THR A 14 -18.51 -17.24 -23.84
N PRO A 15 -19.13 -16.10 -23.49
CA PRO A 15 -18.41 -14.81 -23.38
C PRO A 15 -17.21 -14.85 -22.43
N ALA A 16 -17.31 -15.62 -21.35
CA ALA A 16 -16.21 -15.80 -20.38
C ALA A 16 -15.03 -16.58 -20.99
N GLU A 17 -15.31 -17.62 -21.79
CA GLU A 17 -14.29 -18.40 -22.50
C GLU A 17 -13.63 -17.57 -23.62
N GLN A 18 -14.42 -16.76 -24.35
CA GLN A 18 -13.89 -15.84 -25.36
C GLN A 18 -12.92 -14.82 -24.73
N ASN A 19 -13.31 -14.18 -23.64
CA ASN A 19 -12.44 -13.24 -22.93
C ASN A 19 -11.15 -13.92 -22.44
N ARG A 20 -11.24 -15.14 -21.95
CA ARG A 20 -10.08 -15.91 -21.51
C ARG A 20 -9.16 -16.29 -22.65
N LEU A 21 -9.72 -16.64 -23.81
CA LEU A 21 -8.97 -16.95 -25.03
C LEU A 21 -8.17 -15.73 -25.50
N ILE A 22 -8.79 -14.55 -25.53
CA ILE A 22 -8.13 -13.28 -25.87
C ILE A 22 -6.91 -13.04 -24.95
N VAL A 23 -7.07 -13.24 -23.64
CA VAL A 23 -5.97 -13.08 -22.67
C VAL A 23 -4.85 -14.09 -22.95
N ILE A 24 -5.19 -15.35 -23.24
CA ILE A 24 -4.20 -16.41 -23.57
C ILE A 24 -3.43 -16.08 -24.85
N GLN A 25 -4.13 -15.61 -25.88
CA GLN A 25 -3.48 -15.19 -27.14
C GLN A 25 -2.51 -14.03 -26.90
N LYS A 26 -2.92 -13.01 -26.15
CA LYS A 26 -2.06 -11.87 -25.82
C LYS A 26 -0.83 -12.29 -25.02
N VAL A 27 -0.98 -13.20 -24.06
CA VAL A 27 0.16 -13.74 -23.29
C VAL A 27 1.09 -14.51 -24.21
N TYR A 28 0.57 -15.33 -25.14
CA TYR A 28 1.39 -16.06 -26.10
C TYR A 28 2.18 -15.10 -27.00
N GLU A 29 1.56 -14.05 -27.53
CA GLU A 29 2.22 -13.03 -28.34
C GLU A 29 3.33 -12.32 -27.58
N GLN A 30 3.09 -11.94 -26.32
CA GLN A 30 4.09 -11.32 -25.44
C GLN A 30 5.27 -12.26 -25.17
N GLN A 31 5.01 -13.52 -24.89
CA GLN A 31 6.07 -14.50 -24.64
C GLN A 31 6.88 -14.79 -25.92
N LYS A 32 6.19 -14.92 -27.06
CA LYS A 32 6.84 -15.09 -28.37
C LYS A 32 7.74 -13.90 -28.70
N TYR A 33 7.22 -12.67 -28.54
CA TYR A 33 8.03 -11.46 -28.76
C TYR A 33 9.28 -11.44 -27.89
N MET A 34 9.17 -11.78 -26.60
CA MET A 34 10.31 -11.81 -25.69
C MET A 34 11.33 -12.89 -26.09
N TYR A 35 10.85 -14.02 -26.56
CA TYR A 35 11.72 -15.11 -27.05
C TYR A 35 12.46 -14.71 -28.33
N ASP A 36 11.74 -14.23 -29.33
CA ASP A 36 12.29 -13.88 -30.65
C ASP A 36 13.29 -12.71 -30.57
N ASN A 37 13.07 -11.76 -29.63
CA ASN A 37 13.93 -10.59 -29.44
C ASN A 37 14.96 -10.75 -28.30
N HIS A 38 15.08 -11.93 -27.71
CA HIS A 38 15.98 -12.20 -26.58
C HIS A 38 15.85 -11.17 -25.44
N THR A 39 14.62 -10.71 -25.15
CA THR A 39 14.34 -9.73 -24.10
C THR A 39 13.46 -10.33 -23.00
N HIS A 40 13.58 -9.82 -21.77
CA HIS A 40 12.74 -10.21 -20.64
C HIS A 40 11.66 -9.18 -20.33
N SER A 41 11.48 -8.17 -21.19
CA SER A 41 10.56 -7.07 -20.98
C SER A 41 9.68 -6.86 -22.21
N VAL A 42 8.39 -6.58 -21.95
CA VAL A 42 7.40 -6.19 -22.97
C VAL A 42 6.42 -5.20 -22.31
N PRO A 43 5.93 -4.20 -23.04
CA PRO A 43 4.90 -3.28 -22.52
C PRO A 43 3.66 -4.06 -22.04
N ASP A 44 3.03 -3.58 -20.98
CA ASP A 44 1.79 -4.14 -20.41
C ASP A 44 1.84 -5.64 -20.16
N ARG A 45 3.01 -6.16 -19.77
CA ARG A 45 3.22 -7.59 -19.56
C ARG A 45 2.17 -8.19 -18.64
N ILE A 46 1.44 -9.17 -19.15
CA ILE A 46 0.48 -9.97 -18.39
C ILE A 46 1.24 -11.07 -17.65
N VAL A 47 1.05 -11.15 -16.34
CA VAL A 47 1.73 -12.12 -15.45
C VAL A 47 0.76 -13.13 -14.83
N SER A 48 -0.55 -12.93 -14.99
CA SER A 48 -1.58 -13.81 -14.48
C SER A 48 -2.74 -13.91 -15.47
N LEU A 49 -3.11 -15.13 -15.83
CA LEU A 49 -4.29 -15.39 -16.69
C LEU A 49 -5.61 -15.11 -15.96
N SER A 50 -5.64 -15.20 -14.64
CA SER A 50 -6.83 -14.95 -13.83
C SER A 50 -6.99 -13.49 -13.44
N GLN A 51 -5.90 -12.73 -13.48
CA GLN A 51 -5.83 -11.32 -13.12
C GLN A 51 -4.98 -10.58 -14.17
N PRO A 52 -5.46 -10.45 -15.42
CA PRO A 52 -4.68 -9.91 -16.54
C PRO A 52 -4.33 -8.43 -16.41
N TRP A 53 -4.93 -7.74 -15.43
CA TRP A 53 -4.68 -6.35 -15.07
C TRP A 53 -3.53 -6.16 -14.07
N VAL A 54 -3.03 -7.24 -13.44
CA VAL A 54 -1.87 -7.16 -12.54
C VAL A 54 -0.60 -6.99 -13.37
N ARG A 55 0.23 -6.03 -12.96
CA ARG A 55 1.52 -5.71 -13.60
C ARG A 55 2.69 -6.05 -12.69
N PRO A 56 3.87 -6.37 -13.26
CA PRO A 56 5.10 -6.45 -12.48
C PRO A 56 5.53 -5.05 -12.02
N ILE A 57 5.84 -4.92 -10.73
CA ILE A 57 6.34 -3.69 -10.12
C ILE A 57 7.81 -3.89 -9.80
N VAL A 58 8.69 -3.17 -10.49
CA VAL A 58 10.13 -3.22 -10.24
C VAL A 58 10.45 -2.43 -8.99
N ARG A 59 11.05 -3.06 -7.99
CA ARG A 59 11.38 -2.45 -6.68
C ARG A 59 12.89 -2.23 -6.48
N GLY A 60 13.74 -2.83 -7.30
CA GLY A 60 15.19 -2.70 -7.18
C GLY A 60 15.80 -3.22 -5.86
N LYS A 61 15.06 -4.03 -5.09
CA LYS A 61 15.54 -4.63 -3.84
C LYS A 61 16.32 -5.91 -4.11
N ALA A 62 17.47 -6.07 -3.44
CA ALA A 62 18.23 -7.32 -3.48
C ALA A 62 17.35 -8.51 -3.02
N GLY A 63 17.31 -9.59 -3.79
CA GLY A 63 16.55 -10.81 -3.49
C GLY A 63 15.06 -10.82 -3.91
N LYS A 64 14.42 -9.67 -4.11
CA LYS A 64 13.05 -9.57 -4.67
C LYS A 64 12.93 -8.33 -5.55
N PRO A 65 13.50 -8.37 -6.76
CA PRO A 65 13.54 -7.21 -7.65
C PRO A 65 12.17 -6.81 -8.19
N VAL A 66 11.22 -7.76 -8.25
CA VAL A 66 9.88 -7.55 -8.80
C VAL A 66 8.83 -8.02 -7.80
N GLU A 67 7.82 -7.20 -7.57
CA GLU A 67 6.61 -7.52 -6.83
C GLU A 67 5.42 -7.51 -7.78
N PHE A 68 4.35 -8.23 -7.42
CA PHE A 68 3.11 -8.30 -8.19
C PHE A 68 1.95 -7.86 -7.32
N GLY A 69 0.95 -7.24 -7.91
CA GLY A 69 -0.25 -6.79 -7.21
C GLY A 69 -0.45 -5.28 -7.28
N ALA A 70 -1.28 -4.77 -6.37
CA ALA A 70 -1.56 -3.34 -6.30
C ALA A 70 -0.46 -2.57 -5.57
N LYS A 71 -0.18 -1.38 -6.06
CA LYS A 71 0.64 -0.39 -5.38
C LYS A 71 -0.26 0.47 -4.50
N LEU A 72 0.05 0.51 -3.21
CA LEU A 72 -0.73 1.19 -2.18
C LEU A 72 0.08 2.32 -1.56
N ASP A 73 -0.57 3.47 -1.43
CA ASP A 73 -0.12 4.56 -0.57
C ASP A 73 -1.04 4.64 0.66
N ILE A 74 -0.47 4.55 1.84
CA ILE A 74 -1.21 4.62 3.10
C ILE A 74 -0.63 5.70 4.00
N SER A 75 -1.50 6.33 4.77
CA SER A 75 -1.12 7.20 5.87
C SER A 75 -1.59 6.62 7.20
N VAL A 76 -0.83 6.90 8.27
CA VAL A 76 -1.16 6.48 9.63
C VAL A 76 -1.26 7.72 10.51
N VAL A 77 -2.38 7.89 11.17
CA VAL A 77 -2.64 8.98 12.10
C VAL A 77 -3.24 8.39 13.37
N ASP A 78 -2.64 8.62 14.52
CA ASP A 78 -3.04 8.06 15.82
C ASP A 78 -3.17 6.53 15.78
N GLY A 79 -2.34 5.89 14.94
CA GLY A 79 -2.33 4.46 14.69
C GLY A 79 -3.52 3.96 13.85
N PHE A 80 -4.38 4.80 13.29
CA PHE A 80 -5.37 4.44 12.29
C PHE A 80 -4.79 4.59 10.89
N THR A 81 -5.01 3.56 10.07
CA THR A 81 -4.50 3.50 8.70
C THR A 81 -5.56 4.00 7.73
N ARG A 82 -5.15 4.83 6.79
CA ARG A 82 -6.01 5.34 5.72
C ARG A 82 -5.39 5.03 4.37
N LEU A 83 -6.23 4.62 3.43
CA LEU A 83 -5.83 4.42 2.05
C LEU A 83 -5.76 5.79 1.36
N GLY A 84 -4.56 6.20 0.95
CA GLY A 84 -4.31 7.46 0.23
C GLY A 84 -4.54 7.30 -1.26
N TYR A 85 -3.80 6.35 -1.87
CA TYR A 85 -3.88 6.04 -3.29
C TYR A 85 -3.72 4.54 -3.53
N LEU A 86 -4.34 4.03 -4.60
CA LEU A 86 -4.33 2.62 -4.96
C LEU A 86 -4.34 2.49 -6.48
N SER A 87 -3.38 1.76 -7.04
CA SER A 87 -3.32 1.47 -8.46
C SER A 87 -2.68 0.10 -8.70
N PHE A 88 -3.07 -0.57 -9.79
CA PHE A 88 -2.38 -1.73 -10.31
C PHE A 88 -1.28 -1.36 -11.30
N ASP A 89 -1.28 -0.13 -11.78
CA ASP A 89 -0.22 0.42 -12.61
C ASP A 89 0.85 1.10 -11.74
N ALA A 90 2.06 1.15 -12.28
CA ALA A 90 3.15 1.84 -11.63
C ALA A 90 2.89 3.36 -11.61
N TYR A 91 3.06 3.99 -10.45
CA TYR A 91 2.98 5.44 -10.30
C TYR A 91 4.12 5.96 -9.44
N ASN A 92 4.41 7.26 -9.57
CA ASN A 92 5.38 7.93 -8.72
C ASN A 92 4.77 8.27 -7.37
N GLU A 93 5.20 7.57 -6.31
CA GLU A 93 4.72 7.79 -4.94
C GLU A 93 4.94 9.23 -4.45
N ALA A 94 6.04 9.86 -4.87
CA ALA A 94 6.32 11.23 -4.46
C ALA A 94 5.22 12.23 -4.84
N GLY A 95 4.45 11.95 -5.91
CA GLY A 95 3.35 12.80 -6.36
C GLY A 95 2.09 12.71 -5.49
N THR A 96 1.92 11.68 -4.66
CA THR A 96 0.70 11.48 -3.86
C THR A 96 0.70 12.23 -2.54
N LEU A 97 1.86 12.73 -2.09
CA LEU A 97 2.02 13.36 -0.77
C LEU A 97 1.08 14.56 -0.57
N ARG A 98 1.04 15.47 -1.54
CA ARG A 98 0.20 16.66 -1.47
C ARG A 98 -1.27 16.29 -1.29
N GLN A 99 -1.77 15.38 -2.14
CA GLN A 99 -3.15 14.90 -2.05
C GLN A 99 -3.46 14.26 -0.69
N THR A 100 -2.51 13.51 -0.14
CA THR A 100 -2.66 12.87 1.17
C THR A 100 -2.73 13.90 2.29
N ILE A 101 -1.93 14.97 2.24
CA ILE A 101 -1.96 16.07 3.19
C ILE A 101 -3.25 16.88 3.06
N GLU A 102 -3.72 17.18 1.85
CA GLU A 102 -4.99 17.88 1.64
C GLU A 102 -6.18 17.06 2.16
N LYS A 103 -6.24 15.76 1.90
CA LYS A 103 -7.25 14.87 2.49
C LYS A 103 -7.19 14.84 4.03
N TYR A 104 -6.01 15.01 4.62
CA TYR A 104 -5.88 15.16 6.07
C TYR A 104 -6.53 16.47 6.53
N ARG A 105 -6.19 17.60 5.88
CA ARG A 105 -6.78 18.91 6.17
C ARG A 105 -8.29 18.94 6.03
N GLU A 106 -8.84 18.37 4.96
CA GLU A 106 -10.29 18.27 4.75
C GLU A 106 -11.01 17.58 5.91
N ARG A 107 -10.39 16.57 6.51
CA ARG A 107 -10.97 15.81 7.63
C ARG A 107 -10.79 16.46 8.98
N THR A 108 -9.68 17.16 9.21
CA THR A 108 -9.30 17.67 10.53
C THR A 108 -9.48 19.18 10.67
N GLY A 109 -9.66 19.87 9.55
CA GLY A 109 -9.77 21.34 9.49
C GLY A 109 -8.42 22.07 9.53
N HIS A 110 -7.31 21.36 9.67
CA HIS A 110 -5.97 21.95 9.75
C HIS A 110 -4.90 21.08 9.08
N TYR A 111 -3.77 21.69 8.73
CA TYR A 111 -2.62 20.95 8.24
C TYR A 111 -1.90 20.21 9.38
N PRO A 112 -1.24 19.06 9.10
CA PRO A 112 -0.45 18.37 10.11
C PRO A 112 0.82 19.19 10.45
N ALA A 113 1.20 19.23 11.72
CA ALA A 113 2.44 19.90 12.14
C ALA A 113 3.68 19.22 11.57
N ARG A 114 3.63 17.90 11.36
CA ARG A 114 4.73 17.12 10.78
C ARG A 114 4.22 15.97 9.93
N VAL A 115 5.02 15.59 8.94
CA VAL A 115 4.80 14.41 8.09
C VAL A 115 6.06 13.57 8.11
N LEU A 116 5.92 12.30 8.50
CA LEU A 116 6.99 11.31 8.53
C LEU A 116 6.86 10.43 7.30
N ALA A 117 7.72 10.63 6.32
CA ALA A 117 7.66 9.96 5.04
C ALA A 117 9.04 9.42 4.61
N ASP A 118 9.05 8.48 3.67
CA ASP A 118 10.29 7.95 3.10
C ASP A 118 11.01 9.01 2.25
N LYS A 119 12.29 8.81 2.00
CA LYS A 119 13.16 9.72 1.23
C LYS A 119 12.61 10.04 -0.16
N ILE A 120 11.85 9.12 -0.78
CA ILE A 120 11.25 9.31 -2.10
C ILE A 120 10.29 10.51 -2.14
N TYR A 121 9.64 10.83 -1.01
CA TYR A 121 8.70 11.95 -0.91
C TYR A 121 9.42 13.30 -0.76
N ARG A 122 10.74 13.33 -0.50
CA ARG A 122 11.52 14.56 -0.33
C ARG A 122 12.01 15.09 -1.67
N ASN A 123 11.13 15.53 -2.51
CA ASN A 123 11.45 16.34 -3.70
C ASN A 123 11.24 17.83 -3.42
N ARG A 124 11.72 18.68 -4.33
CA ARG A 124 11.63 20.13 -4.19
C ARG A 124 10.19 20.63 -4.06
N ASP A 125 9.28 20.06 -4.84
CA ASP A 125 7.86 20.46 -4.87
C ASP A 125 7.16 20.15 -3.55
N ASN A 126 7.39 18.97 -2.98
CA ASN A 126 6.81 18.58 -1.69
C ASN A 126 7.41 19.40 -0.55
N LEU A 127 8.71 19.69 -0.60
CA LEU A 127 9.36 20.54 0.40
C LEU A 127 8.84 21.98 0.38
N ASN A 128 8.66 22.55 -0.80
CA ASN A 128 8.08 23.89 -0.96
C ASN A 128 6.64 23.92 -0.44
N PHE A 129 5.81 22.97 -0.86
CA PHE A 129 4.45 22.83 -0.36
C PHE A 129 4.39 22.72 1.17
N CYS A 130 5.20 21.85 1.76
CA CYS A 130 5.26 21.69 3.21
C CYS A 130 5.71 22.99 3.90
N LYS A 131 6.69 23.70 3.36
CA LYS A 131 7.18 24.98 3.89
C LYS A 131 6.11 26.07 3.85
N GLU A 132 5.37 26.19 2.74
CA GLU A 132 4.28 27.15 2.56
C GLU A 132 3.17 26.97 3.59
N HIS A 133 2.91 25.72 4.00
CA HIS A 133 1.86 25.36 4.96
C HIS A 133 2.37 25.11 6.39
N GLY A 134 3.64 25.44 6.70
CA GLY A 134 4.21 25.26 8.02
C GLY A 134 4.36 23.80 8.47
N ILE A 135 4.44 22.87 7.53
CA ILE A 135 4.55 21.43 7.78
C ILE A 135 6.01 21.00 7.82
N ARG A 136 6.44 20.32 8.87
CA ARG A 136 7.77 19.71 8.93
C ARG A 136 7.77 18.35 8.24
N LEU A 137 8.44 18.25 7.09
CA LEU A 137 8.64 16.97 6.39
C LEU A 137 9.94 16.32 6.88
N SER A 138 9.86 15.11 7.45
CA SER A 138 10.99 14.36 8.01
C SER A 138 12.04 13.96 6.97
N GLY A 139 13.25 13.64 7.44
CA GLY A 139 14.34 13.12 6.63
C GLY A 139 15.44 14.15 6.32
N PRO A 140 16.57 13.71 5.71
CA PRO A 140 17.75 14.54 5.50
C PRO A 140 17.49 15.68 4.52
N ALA A 141 18.22 16.79 4.66
CA ALA A 141 18.19 17.88 3.69
C ALA A 141 18.58 17.41 2.29
N LEU A 142 18.00 18.03 1.24
CA LEU A 142 18.39 17.74 -0.13
C LEU A 142 19.73 18.44 -0.47
N GLY A 143 20.57 17.71 -1.19
CA GLY A 143 21.86 18.23 -1.66
C GLY A 143 23.00 18.04 -0.66
N ARG A 144 24.12 18.71 -0.92
CA ARG A 144 25.30 18.66 -0.04
C ARG A 144 25.00 19.39 1.27
N PRO A 145 25.26 18.77 2.44
CA PRO A 145 25.09 19.43 3.74
C PRO A 145 25.92 20.73 3.79
N LYS A 146 25.36 21.80 4.31
CA LYS A 146 26.12 23.03 4.60
C LYS A 146 27.08 22.75 5.74
N LYS A 147 28.24 23.43 5.74
CA LYS A 147 29.32 23.21 6.71
C LYS A 147 28.86 23.47 8.15
N ASP A 148 27.88 24.35 8.33
CA ASP A 148 27.33 24.78 9.62
C ASP A 148 25.98 24.14 9.96
N ASP A 149 25.47 23.23 9.11
CA ASP A 149 24.20 22.57 9.32
C ASP A 149 24.38 21.38 10.28
N GLN A 150 24.01 21.59 11.53
CA GLN A 150 24.00 20.52 12.54
C GLN A 150 22.59 19.90 12.56
N PRO A 151 22.39 18.75 11.87
CA PRO A 151 21.09 18.09 11.89
C PRO A 151 20.76 17.65 13.32
N ASP A 152 19.56 17.93 13.78
CA ASP A 152 19.07 17.40 15.06
C ASP A 152 18.98 15.87 15.00
N ARG A 153 20.07 15.23 15.42
CA ARG A 153 20.21 13.76 15.40
C ARG A 153 19.16 13.08 16.26
N LYS A 154 18.80 13.71 17.39
CA LYS A 154 17.80 13.17 18.33
C LYS A 154 16.40 13.17 17.69
N GLN A 155 16.02 14.30 17.07
CA GLN A 155 14.74 14.40 16.40
C GLN A 155 14.66 13.49 15.17
N ASN A 156 15.72 13.39 14.38
CA ASN A 156 15.78 12.49 13.24
C ASN A 156 15.64 11.01 13.66
N TYR A 157 16.25 10.62 14.77
CA TYR A 157 16.10 9.26 15.33
C TYR A 157 14.65 8.99 15.78
N ILE A 158 14.02 9.95 16.47
CA ILE A 158 12.61 9.83 16.89
C ILE A 158 11.71 9.69 15.65
N ASP A 159 11.90 10.54 14.64
CA ASP A 159 11.13 10.50 13.40
C ASP A 159 11.26 9.14 12.68
N GLU A 160 12.47 8.57 12.65
CA GLU A 160 12.72 7.27 12.05
C GLU A 160 12.00 6.14 12.83
N CYS A 161 12.09 6.16 14.16
CA CYS A 161 11.38 5.20 15.00
C CYS A 161 9.86 5.28 14.83
N GLU A 162 9.30 6.47 14.75
CA GLU A 162 7.85 6.65 14.53
C GLU A 162 7.43 6.27 13.11
N ARG A 163 8.27 6.52 12.09
CA ARG A 163 8.02 6.14 10.70
C ARG A 163 7.82 4.63 10.55
N VAL A 164 8.50 3.81 11.34
CA VAL A 164 8.36 2.35 11.36
C VAL A 164 6.90 1.90 11.62
N GLU A 165 6.06 2.75 12.22
CA GLU A 165 4.64 2.40 12.42
C GLU A 165 3.91 2.14 11.11
N VAL A 166 4.23 2.84 10.03
CA VAL A 166 3.64 2.60 8.69
C VAL A 166 4.00 1.19 8.19
N GLU A 167 5.27 0.81 8.33
CA GLU A 167 5.75 -0.53 7.93
C GLU A 167 5.10 -1.63 8.77
N ARG A 168 4.93 -1.38 10.08
CA ARG A 168 4.21 -2.27 11.00
C ARG A 168 2.76 -2.45 10.58
N ARG A 169 2.06 -1.38 10.18
CA ARG A 169 0.67 -1.44 9.70
C ARG A 169 0.56 -2.25 8.41
N PHE A 170 1.46 -2.04 7.44
CA PHE A 170 1.52 -2.88 6.25
C PHE A 170 1.73 -4.36 6.58
N SER A 171 2.67 -4.66 7.46
CA SER A 171 2.95 -6.03 7.88
C SER A 171 1.74 -6.69 8.55
N LEU A 172 1.02 -5.98 9.42
CA LEU A 172 -0.20 -6.48 10.05
C LEU A 172 -1.32 -6.68 9.03
N ALA A 173 -1.54 -5.72 8.12
CA ALA A 173 -2.53 -5.82 7.06
C ALA A 173 -2.30 -7.06 6.19
N LYS A 174 -1.05 -7.30 5.78
CA LYS A 174 -0.68 -8.48 4.99
C LYS A 174 -0.89 -9.80 5.74
N ARG A 175 -0.48 -9.87 7.01
CA ARG A 175 -0.49 -11.13 7.77
C ARG A 175 -1.81 -11.45 8.46
N LYS A 176 -2.60 -10.44 8.83
CA LYS A 176 -3.78 -10.60 9.70
C LYS A 176 -5.08 -10.10 9.09
N CYS A 177 -5.02 -9.33 7.99
CA CYS A 177 -6.19 -8.73 7.36
C CYS A 177 -6.28 -9.07 5.87
N ASN A 178 -5.66 -10.15 5.43
CA ASN A 178 -5.71 -10.71 4.08
C ASN A 178 -5.19 -9.80 2.94
N LEU A 179 -4.49 -8.70 3.25
CA LEU A 179 -3.90 -7.82 2.23
C LEU A 179 -2.79 -8.51 1.43
N GLY A 180 -2.17 -9.56 1.99
CA GLY A 180 -1.07 -10.30 1.35
C GLY A 180 -1.52 -11.20 0.20
N MET A 181 -2.82 -11.52 0.09
CA MET A 181 -3.36 -12.43 -0.92
C MET A 181 -4.73 -11.96 -1.40
N ILE A 182 -4.77 -11.25 -2.50
CA ILE A 182 -6.01 -10.81 -3.15
C ILE A 182 -6.33 -11.76 -4.30
N THR A 183 -7.37 -12.58 -4.11
CA THR A 183 -7.78 -13.62 -5.08
C THR A 183 -8.92 -13.16 -6.00
N ALA A 184 -9.44 -11.96 -5.83
CA ALA A 184 -10.51 -11.41 -6.64
C ALA A 184 -10.11 -11.34 -8.11
N LYS A 185 -11.00 -11.80 -9.00
CA LYS A 185 -10.75 -11.88 -10.45
C LYS A 185 -11.08 -10.59 -11.21
N LEU A 186 -11.92 -9.75 -10.63
CA LEU A 186 -12.31 -8.45 -11.20
C LEU A 186 -11.53 -7.33 -10.51
N THR A 187 -11.12 -6.33 -11.26
CA THR A 187 -10.37 -5.18 -10.77
C THR A 187 -11.10 -4.46 -9.64
N ASP A 188 -12.39 -4.15 -9.83
CA ASP A 188 -13.20 -3.44 -8.84
C ASP A 188 -13.34 -4.25 -7.55
N THR A 189 -13.60 -5.56 -7.67
CA THR A 189 -13.67 -6.44 -6.51
C THR A 189 -12.32 -6.51 -5.78
N ALA A 190 -11.20 -6.50 -6.51
CA ALA A 190 -9.88 -6.48 -5.91
C ALA A 190 -9.63 -5.17 -5.15
N PHE A 191 -10.04 -4.02 -5.69
CA PHE A 191 -10.00 -2.73 -4.98
C PHE A 191 -10.81 -2.76 -3.68
N HIS A 192 -12.03 -3.31 -3.72
CA HIS A 192 -12.88 -3.46 -2.53
C HIS A 192 -12.23 -4.39 -1.48
N CYS A 193 -11.66 -5.52 -1.90
CA CYS A 193 -10.95 -6.42 -0.99
C CYS A 193 -9.77 -5.73 -0.29
N ILE A 194 -9.00 -4.93 -1.03
CA ILE A 194 -7.89 -4.15 -0.47
C ILE A 194 -8.41 -3.11 0.53
N ALA A 195 -9.43 -2.34 0.16
CA ALA A 195 -10.04 -1.34 1.03
C ALA A 195 -10.58 -1.98 2.32
N MET A 196 -11.27 -3.12 2.21
CA MET A 196 -11.78 -3.89 3.36
C MET A 196 -10.66 -4.38 4.26
N SER A 197 -9.51 -4.77 3.72
CA SER A 197 -8.34 -5.16 4.53
C SER A 197 -7.88 -4.00 5.45
N ILE A 198 -7.94 -2.75 4.97
CA ILE A 198 -7.61 -1.57 5.78
C ILE A 198 -8.69 -1.28 6.83
N VAL A 199 -9.98 -1.46 6.49
CA VAL A 199 -11.08 -1.34 7.45
C VAL A 199 -10.91 -2.35 8.58
N VAL A 200 -10.67 -3.62 8.26
CA VAL A 200 -10.43 -4.70 9.24
C VAL A 200 -9.23 -4.40 10.11
N LEU A 201 -8.14 -3.86 9.54
CA LEU A 201 -6.96 -3.44 10.30
C LEU A 201 -7.30 -2.39 11.37
N ASN A 202 -8.14 -1.40 11.01
CA ASN A 202 -8.59 -0.36 11.93
C ASN A 202 -9.57 -0.89 12.99
N LEU A 203 -10.52 -1.74 12.60
CA LEU A 203 -11.43 -2.41 13.55
C LEU A 203 -10.66 -3.25 14.56
N ARG A 204 -9.65 -3.99 14.11
CA ARG A 204 -8.75 -4.74 14.99
C ARG A 204 -8.07 -3.84 16.02
N LYS A 205 -7.62 -2.64 15.64
CA LYS A 205 -7.05 -1.66 16.59
C LYS A 205 -8.09 -1.24 17.61
N LEU A 206 -9.31 -0.89 17.19
CA LEU A 206 -10.40 -0.49 18.08
C LEU A 206 -10.72 -1.58 19.10
N VAL A 207 -10.87 -2.84 18.65
CA VAL A 207 -11.14 -3.98 19.54
C VAL A 207 -10.02 -4.15 20.58
N LEU A 208 -8.75 -4.09 20.15
CA LEU A 208 -7.61 -4.20 21.07
C LEU A 208 -7.56 -3.04 22.09
N SER A 209 -7.87 -1.82 21.66
CA SER A 209 -7.93 -0.66 22.56
C SER A 209 -9.08 -0.80 23.57
N LEU A 210 -10.25 -1.24 23.09
CA LEU A 210 -11.42 -1.46 23.96
C LEU A 210 -11.17 -2.58 24.96
N THR A 211 -10.59 -3.71 24.54
CA THR A 211 -10.26 -4.81 25.44
C THR A 211 -9.23 -4.42 26.49
N ALA A 212 -8.23 -3.61 26.12
CA ALA A 212 -7.26 -3.08 27.07
C ALA A 212 -7.91 -2.16 28.11
N PHE A 213 -8.77 -1.25 27.65
CA PHE A 213 -9.55 -0.35 28.50
C PHE A 213 -10.45 -1.14 29.48
N LEU A 214 -11.22 -2.11 28.98
CA LEU A 214 -12.08 -2.94 29.81
C LEU A 214 -11.28 -3.72 30.86
N LYS A 215 -10.16 -4.35 30.47
CA LYS A 215 -9.28 -5.06 31.39
C LYS A 215 -8.78 -4.14 32.52
N GLN A 216 -8.37 -2.92 32.18
CA GLN A 216 -7.90 -1.96 33.17
C GLN A 216 -9.02 -1.59 34.15
N HIS A 217 -10.23 -1.37 33.66
CA HIS A 217 -11.37 -1.04 34.53
C HIS A 217 -11.87 -2.23 35.36
N PHE A 218 -11.96 -3.43 34.77
CA PHE A 218 -12.35 -4.63 35.50
C PHE A 218 -11.35 -5.01 36.61
N LEU A 219 -10.04 -4.84 36.35
CA LEU A 219 -9.04 -5.03 37.41
C LEU A 219 -9.19 -4.02 38.54
N TYR A 220 -9.60 -2.77 38.22
CA TYR A 220 -9.83 -1.74 39.24
C TYR A 220 -11.08 -2.05 40.08
N PHE A 221 -12.18 -2.53 39.49
CA PHE A 221 -13.39 -2.93 40.18
C PHE A 221 -13.20 -4.24 40.97
N GLY A 222 -12.49 -5.22 40.42
CA GLY A 222 -12.23 -6.50 41.12
C GLY A 222 -11.38 -6.35 42.36
N PHE A 223 -10.48 -5.37 42.42
CA PHE A 223 -9.75 -5.05 43.64
C PHE A 223 -10.61 -4.37 44.74
N PHE A 224 -11.69 -3.70 44.35
CA PHE A 224 -12.61 -3.05 45.29
C PHE A 224 -13.57 -4.04 45.94
N GLU A 225 -14.04 -5.09 45.26
CA GLU A 225 -14.92 -6.10 45.84
C GLU A 225 -14.21 -7.02 46.85
N PHE A 226 -12.91 -7.29 46.67
CA PHE A 226 -12.16 -8.10 47.62
C PHE A 226 -11.77 -7.37 48.91
N SER A 227 -11.88 -6.05 48.96
CA SER A 227 -11.57 -5.25 50.17
C SER A 227 -12.77 -5.02 51.06
N PHE A 228 -13.96 -5.48 50.71
CA PHE A 228 -15.20 -5.33 51.51
C PHE A 228 -15.66 -6.64 52.17
N ILE A 229 -14.91 -7.75 52.02
CA ILE A 229 -15.19 -9.02 52.67
C ILE A 229 -13.97 -9.41 53.57
N GLN A 230 -13.68 -8.61 54.57
CA GLN A 230 -12.93 -8.96 55.76
C GLN A 230 -13.57 -8.33 56.97
#